data_2528935d66822245b8bc75bc2ccab3fe
#
_entry.id   2528935d66822245b8bc75bc2ccab3fe
#
_cell.length_a   1.000
_cell.length_b   1.000
_cell.length_c   1.000
_cell.angle_alpha   90.00
_cell.angle_beta   90.00
_cell.angle_gamma   90.00
#
_symmetry.space_group_name_H-M   'P 1'
#
loop_
_entity.id
_entity.type
_entity.pdbx_description
1 polymer ?
#
loop_
_entity_poly.entity_id
_entity_poly.type
_entity_poly.pdbx_seq_one_letter_code
_entity_poly.pdbx_strand_id
1 'polypeptide(L)'
;MRHNFNADHIVWGPSVEVLKKLNRITFKRMGDMNWQNHCGINTSPISVAVKFKIPLIVWGEIPFDISGMFSPDDFVEFSARVRHEHDLRGYEWNNFLNDEKDLLTEKDFLWAKYPTDEEILNVGVRGIFIGNYFKWDPNWHTEMISKSYGWKKADTKFERTYRNFSNLDDRYENGVHDLLKFIKFGYGRCSDHASKDIRTGYINRNKGIEYVKQYDHVVSSDLYHWLDYVNMKEDEFWSIADTFRDPKVWWIENNKWYKDNIWGEPSDYGNVYLDIENKKKYIR
;
A
#
# COMPACT_ATOMS: atom_id res chain seq x y z
N MET A 1 8.80 -19.23 -9.55
CA MET A 1 9.70 -19.23 -8.37
C MET A 1 10.30 -20.62 -8.16
N ARG A 2 9.53 -21.63 -7.72
CA ARG A 2 10.06 -22.97 -7.35
C ARG A 2 10.92 -23.61 -8.45
N HIS A 3 10.43 -23.66 -9.69
CA HIS A 3 11.16 -24.29 -10.80
C HIS A 3 12.41 -23.51 -11.26
N ASN A 4 12.36 -22.19 -11.20
CA ASN A 4 13.47 -21.35 -11.74
C ASN A 4 14.59 -21.15 -10.71
N PHE A 5 14.27 -21.21 -9.41
CA PHE A 5 15.19 -20.83 -8.35
C PHE A 5 15.42 -21.95 -7.31
N ASN A 6 14.84 -23.13 -7.53
CA ASN A 6 14.90 -24.27 -6.61
C ASN A 6 14.59 -23.87 -5.16
N ALA A 7 13.58 -23.03 -4.97
CA ALA A 7 13.20 -22.50 -3.68
C ALA A 7 11.91 -23.17 -3.19
N ASP A 8 11.83 -23.43 -1.90
CA ASP A 8 10.58 -23.84 -1.28
C ASP A 8 9.58 -22.68 -1.28
N HIS A 9 8.30 -23.03 -1.35
CA HIS A 9 7.22 -22.08 -1.34
C HIS A 9 6.25 -22.38 -0.22
N ILE A 10 6.13 -21.45 0.72
CA ILE A 10 5.20 -21.53 1.85
C ILE A 10 4.07 -20.54 1.60
N VAL A 11 2.82 -21.01 1.67
CA VAL A 11 1.62 -20.17 1.59
C VAL A 11 1.02 -20.07 2.98
N TRP A 12 0.82 -18.84 3.42
CA TRP A 12 0.29 -18.52 4.74
C TRP A 12 -0.67 -17.35 4.64
N GLY A 13 -1.84 -17.44 5.27
CA GLY A 13 -2.81 -16.36 5.25
C GLY A 13 -4.17 -16.76 5.82
N PRO A 14 -5.08 -15.82 6.02
CA PRO A 14 -6.44 -16.07 6.48
C PRO A 14 -7.34 -16.60 5.36
N SER A 15 -8.56 -17.00 5.74
CA SER A 15 -9.59 -17.33 4.77
C SER A 15 -10.09 -16.09 4.02
N VAL A 16 -10.71 -16.28 2.84
CA VAL A 16 -11.30 -15.21 2.05
C VAL A 16 -12.35 -14.41 2.84
N GLU A 17 -13.14 -15.08 3.67
CA GLU A 17 -14.15 -14.40 4.50
C GLU A 17 -13.51 -13.48 5.56
N VAL A 18 -12.40 -13.91 6.16
CA VAL A 18 -11.62 -13.06 7.07
C VAL A 18 -11.01 -11.88 6.31
N LEU A 19 -10.48 -12.11 5.10
CA LEU A 19 -9.96 -11.03 4.26
C LEU A 19 -11.01 -9.98 3.92
N LYS A 20 -12.22 -10.38 3.51
CA LYS A 20 -13.34 -9.46 3.25
C LYS A 20 -13.70 -8.59 4.46
N LYS A 21 -13.77 -9.21 5.65
CA LYS A 21 -14.03 -8.51 6.90
C LYS A 21 -12.93 -7.51 7.22
N LEU A 22 -11.67 -7.92 7.14
CA LEU A 22 -10.53 -7.05 7.38
C LEU A 22 -10.48 -5.87 6.41
N ASN A 23 -10.72 -6.10 5.13
CA ASN A 23 -10.83 -5.03 4.13
C ASN A 23 -11.84 -3.95 4.56
N ARG A 24 -13.05 -4.36 4.99
CA ARG A 24 -14.08 -3.41 5.47
C ARG A 24 -13.67 -2.67 6.75
N ILE A 25 -13.18 -3.40 7.74
CA ILE A 25 -12.80 -2.85 9.05
C ILE A 25 -11.65 -1.86 8.88
N THR A 26 -10.60 -2.25 8.18
CA THR A 26 -9.40 -1.42 8.04
C THR A 26 -9.66 -0.21 7.16
N PHE A 27 -10.46 -0.34 6.11
CA PHE A 27 -10.92 0.81 5.33
C PHE A 27 -11.65 1.84 6.21
N LYS A 28 -12.60 1.40 7.04
CA LYS A 28 -13.35 2.30 7.93
C LYS A 28 -12.48 2.96 9.00
N ARG A 29 -11.51 2.25 9.55
CA ARG A 29 -10.66 2.74 10.64
C ARG A 29 -9.45 3.55 10.19
N MET A 30 -8.88 3.20 9.02
CA MET A 30 -7.58 3.71 8.60
C MET A 30 -7.62 4.44 7.25
N GLY A 31 -8.76 4.41 6.55
CA GLY A 31 -8.82 4.87 5.17
C GLY A 31 -7.87 4.09 4.26
N ASP A 32 -7.70 2.81 4.56
CA ASP A 32 -6.84 1.89 3.83
C ASP A 32 -7.32 0.46 4.05
N MET A 33 -7.28 -0.35 3.01
CA MET A 33 -7.84 -1.71 3.03
C MET A 33 -6.77 -2.81 2.95
N ASN A 34 -5.47 -2.43 3.01
CA ASN A 34 -4.32 -3.34 2.82
C ASN A 34 -3.58 -3.74 4.10
N TRP A 35 -4.11 -3.44 5.29
CA TRP A 35 -3.45 -3.79 6.54
C TRP A 35 -3.09 -5.28 6.62
N GLN A 36 -3.99 -6.17 6.20
CA GLN A 36 -3.77 -7.63 6.25
C GLN A 36 -2.61 -8.06 5.35
N ASN A 37 -2.42 -7.42 4.20
CA ASN A 37 -1.31 -7.72 3.29
C ASN A 37 0.01 -7.30 3.92
N HIS A 38 0.10 -6.08 4.44
CA HIS A 38 1.28 -5.58 5.14
C HIS A 38 1.59 -6.39 6.39
N CYS A 39 0.57 -6.77 7.17
CA CYS A 39 0.73 -7.65 8.32
C CYS A 39 1.30 -9.01 7.91
N GLY A 40 0.75 -9.61 6.86
CA GLY A 40 1.22 -10.91 6.34
C GLY A 40 2.65 -10.85 5.83
N ILE A 41 2.97 -9.88 4.99
CA ILE A 41 4.32 -9.66 4.43
C ILE A 41 5.36 -9.53 5.56
N ASN A 42 5.06 -8.81 6.61
CA ASN A 42 6.01 -8.49 7.68
C ASN A 42 5.96 -9.46 8.88
N THR A 43 4.96 -10.30 9.00
CA THR A 43 4.83 -11.28 10.10
C THR A 43 5.22 -12.69 9.66
N SER A 44 4.73 -13.12 8.49
CA SER A 44 4.93 -14.51 8.05
C SER A 44 6.39 -14.89 7.84
N PRO A 45 7.26 -14.07 7.20
CA PRO A 45 8.66 -14.41 7.06
C PRO A 45 9.39 -14.57 8.40
N ILE A 46 9.09 -13.72 9.38
CA ILE A 46 9.70 -13.81 10.72
C ILE A 46 9.23 -15.09 11.43
N SER A 47 7.92 -15.38 11.36
CA SER A 47 7.36 -16.61 11.97
C SER A 47 7.95 -17.87 11.34
N VAL A 48 8.14 -17.88 10.02
CA VAL A 48 8.79 -18.98 9.30
C VAL A 48 10.27 -19.08 9.70
N ALA A 49 10.99 -17.96 9.73
CA ALA A 49 12.40 -17.93 10.09
C ALA A 49 12.64 -18.47 11.52
N VAL A 50 11.82 -18.05 12.49
CA VAL A 50 11.87 -18.56 13.85
C VAL A 50 11.60 -20.05 13.89
N LYS A 51 10.50 -20.50 13.25
CA LYS A 51 10.08 -21.90 13.25
C LYS A 51 11.10 -22.84 12.61
N PHE A 52 11.72 -22.42 11.51
CA PHE A 52 12.69 -23.24 10.77
C PHE A 52 14.14 -22.91 11.11
N LYS A 53 14.40 -22.04 12.09
CA LYS A 53 15.72 -21.61 12.54
C LYS A 53 16.56 -21.02 11.40
N ILE A 54 15.96 -20.16 10.61
CA ILE A 54 16.60 -19.45 9.49
C ILE A 54 17.05 -18.07 9.99
N PRO A 55 18.36 -17.79 10.04
CA PRO A 55 18.85 -16.56 10.69
C PRO A 55 18.77 -15.31 9.79
N LEU A 56 18.53 -15.45 8.48
CA LEU A 56 18.53 -14.34 7.54
C LEU A 56 17.27 -14.29 6.69
N ILE A 57 16.63 -13.11 6.66
CA ILE A 57 15.54 -12.77 5.75
C ILE A 57 16.03 -11.66 4.83
N VAL A 58 15.71 -11.77 3.53
CA VAL A 58 16.04 -10.75 2.54
C VAL A 58 14.74 -10.23 1.93
N TRP A 59 14.44 -8.94 2.15
CA TRP A 59 13.36 -8.25 1.45
C TRP A 59 13.87 -7.68 0.13
N GLY A 60 13.13 -7.97 -0.95
CA GLY A 60 13.38 -7.42 -2.29
C GLY A 60 12.83 -6.01 -2.43
N GLU A 61 13.27 -5.09 -1.57
CA GLU A 61 12.75 -3.72 -1.47
C GLU A 61 13.86 -2.72 -1.16
N ILE A 62 13.54 -1.45 -1.41
CA ILE A 62 14.27 -0.30 -0.86
C ILE A 62 13.30 0.50 0.03
N PRO A 63 13.45 0.50 1.35
CA PRO A 63 12.49 1.09 2.27
C PRO A 63 12.29 2.59 2.06
N PHE A 64 13.34 3.32 1.68
CA PHE A 64 13.28 4.76 1.43
C PHE A 64 12.30 5.17 0.32
N ASP A 65 12.02 4.29 -0.62
CA ASP A 65 11.03 4.53 -1.68
C ASP A 65 9.59 4.42 -1.18
N ILE A 66 9.38 3.69 -0.08
CA ILE A 66 8.06 3.37 0.47
C ILE A 66 7.67 4.40 1.55
N SER A 67 8.62 4.88 2.32
CA SER A 67 8.35 5.61 3.55
C SER A 67 9.22 6.86 3.75
N GLY A 68 9.38 7.68 2.74
CA GLY A 68 10.18 8.92 2.79
C GLY A 68 9.80 9.93 3.90
N MET A 69 8.86 9.58 4.79
CA MET A 69 8.48 10.35 5.98
C MET A 69 9.23 9.93 7.25
N PHE A 70 10.03 8.88 7.21
CA PHE A 70 10.68 8.29 8.38
C PHE A 70 12.19 8.46 8.36
N SER A 71 12.84 8.24 9.50
CA SER A 71 14.29 8.34 9.59
C SER A 71 14.98 7.26 8.76
N PRO A 72 16.06 7.59 8.03
CA PRO A 72 16.88 6.58 7.36
C PRO A 72 17.39 5.48 8.29
N ASP A 73 17.67 5.79 9.55
CA ASP A 73 18.16 4.85 10.54
C ASP A 73 17.14 3.73 10.85
N ASP A 74 15.86 3.98 10.67
CA ASP A 74 14.81 2.99 10.86
C ASP A 74 14.84 1.87 9.79
N PHE A 75 15.55 2.08 8.68
CA PHE A 75 15.55 1.18 7.52
C PHE A 75 16.88 0.50 7.24
N VAL A 76 17.79 0.52 8.17
CA VAL A 76 19.07 -0.23 8.04
C VAL A 76 18.78 -1.73 8.00
N GLU A 77 17.99 -2.21 8.95
CA GLU A 77 17.47 -3.59 9.00
C GLU A 77 15.99 -3.58 9.41
N PHE A 78 15.28 -4.63 9.07
CA PHE A 78 13.92 -4.83 9.50
C PHE A 78 13.85 -5.01 11.03
N SER A 79 12.90 -4.33 11.66
CA SER A 79 12.70 -4.41 13.11
C SER A 79 11.20 -4.50 13.44
N ALA A 80 10.89 -4.95 14.67
CA ALA A 80 9.52 -4.94 15.18
C ALA A 80 8.91 -3.52 15.15
N ARG A 81 9.71 -2.49 15.37
CA ARG A 81 9.30 -1.09 15.28
C ARG A 81 8.89 -0.70 13.86
N VAL A 82 9.72 -1.05 12.85
CA VAL A 82 9.39 -0.82 11.43
C VAL A 82 8.06 -1.47 11.08
N ARG A 83 7.89 -2.75 11.44
CA ARG A 83 6.62 -3.44 11.25
C ARG A 83 5.45 -2.71 11.90
N HIS A 84 5.56 -2.42 13.21
CA HIS A 84 4.45 -1.86 13.98
C HIS A 84 4.08 -0.43 13.58
N GLU A 85 5.07 0.46 13.50
CA GLU A 85 4.83 1.90 13.27
C GLU A 85 4.61 2.22 11.78
N HIS A 86 5.41 1.62 10.88
CA HIS A 86 5.41 1.97 9.48
C HIS A 86 4.38 1.15 8.68
N ASP A 87 4.46 -0.17 8.79
CA ASP A 87 3.65 -1.03 7.94
C ASP A 87 2.24 -1.24 8.52
N LEU A 88 2.15 -1.45 9.83
CA LEU A 88 0.87 -1.65 10.52
C LEU A 88 0.25 -0.37 11.07
N ARG A 89 0.96 0.76 11.01
CA ARG A 89 0.47 2.09 11.44
C ARG A 89 -0.04 2.10 12.88
N GLY A 90 0.60 1.33 13.76
CA GLY A 90 0.22 1.20 15.17
C GLY A 90 -0.96 0.26 15.45
N TYR A 91 -1.49 -0.44 14.45
CA TYR A 91 -2.59 -1.38 14.61
C TYR A 91 -2.09 -2.82 14.63
N GLU A 92 -2.30 -3.52 15.73
CA GLU A 92 -2.07 -4.96 15.84
C GLU A 92 -3.37 -5.74 15.63
N TRP A 93 -3.26 -7.04 15.44
CA TRP A 93 -4.38 -7.92 15.16
C TRP A 93 -5.52 -7.83 16.20
N ASN A 94 -5.19 -7.62 17.47
CA ASN A 94 -6.16 -7.50 18.57
C ASN A 94 -7.01 -6.22 18.51
N ASN A 95 -6.56 -5.19 17.79
CA ASN A 95 -7.34 -3.99 17.56
C ASN A 95 -8.58 -4.22 16.68
N PHE A 96 -8.63 -5.34 15.96
CA PHE A 96 -9.74 -5.67 15.05
C PHE A 96 -10.67 -6.74 15.58
N LEU A 97 -10.48 -7.17 16.83
CA LEU A 97 -11.42 -8.08 17.50
C LEU A 97 -12.74 -7.37 17.80
N ASN A 98 -13.84 -8.14 17.76
CA ASN A 98 -15.16 -7.71 18.18
C ASN A 98 -15.69 -6.44 17.47
N ASP A 99 -15.39 -6.26 16.21
CA ASP A 99 -16.07 -5.24 15.41
C ASP A 99 -17.57 -5.54 15.35
N GLU A 100 -18.41 -4.52 15.53
CA GLU A 100 -19.86 -4.70 15.68
C GLU A 100 -20.54 -5.38 14.48
N LYS A 101 -19.99 -5.14 13.27
CA LYS A 101 -20.57 -5.66 12.03
C LYS A 101 -19.84 -6.89 11.49
N ASP A 102 -18.55 -6.96 11.73
CA ASP A 102 -17.64 -7.95 11.15
C ASP A 102 -16.90 -8.71 12.26
N LEU A 103 -17.64 -9.50 13.06
CA LEU A 103 -17.07 -10.27 14.16
C LEU A 103 -15.87 -11.12 13.70
N LEU A 104 -14.72 -10.82 14.30
CA LEU A 104 -13.48 -11.57 14.17
C LEU A 104 -13.04 -12.07 15.56
N THR A 105 -12.50 -13.27 15.60
CA THR A 105 -12.02 -13.95 16.81
C THR A 105 -10.51 -14.10 16.77
N GLU A 106 -9.90 -14.42 17.88
CA GLU A 106 -8.46 -14.67 17.96
C GLU A 106 -7.99 -15.77 16.99
N LYS A 107 -8.85 -16.76 16.68
CA LYS A 107 -8.54 -17.83 15.73
C LYS A 107 -8.35 -17.31 14.31
N ASP A 108 -9.05 -16.24 13.95
CA ASP A 108 -8.97 -15.63 12.65
C ASP A 108 -7.64 -14.89 12.43
N PHE A 109 -6.86 -14.65 13.49
CA PHE A 109 -5.60 -13.91 13.50
C PHE A 109 -4.36 -14.74 13.81
N LEU A 110 -4.43 -16.08 13.81
CA LEU A 110 -3.26 -16.92 14.09
C LEU A 110 -2.10 -16.65 13.10
N TRP A 111 -2.42 -16.26 11.88
CA TRP A 111 -1.45 -15.89 10.85
C TRP A 111 -0.78 -14.52 11.09
N ALA A 112 -1.40 -13.66 11.86
CA ALA A 112 -0.96 -12.28 12.14
C ALA A 112 -0.17 -12.14 13.45
N LYS A 113 -0.06 -13.22 14.23
CA LYS A 113 0.69 -13.22 15.50
C LYS A 113 2.18 -13.16 15.24
N TYR A 114 2.79 -12.09 15.70
CA TYR A 114 4.23 -11.89 15.59
C TYR A 114 4.97 -12.70 16.68
N PRO A 115 6.11 -13.35 16.36
CA PRO A 115 6.91 -14.04 17.36
C PRO A 115 7.41 -13.08 18.45
N THR A 116 7.68 -13.62 19.63
CA THR A 116 8.25 -12.84 20.71
C THR A 116 9.70 -12.46 20.45
N ASP A 117 10.16 -11.39 21.08
CA ASP A 117 11.57 -10.97 20.97
C ASP A 117 12.54 -12.08 21.40
N GLU A 118 12.16 -12.87 22.43
CA GLU A 118 12.96 -14.01 22.88
C GLU A 118 13.09 -15.09 21.80
N GLU A 119 11.99 -15.44 21.12
CA GLU A 119 12.01 -16.42 20.03
C GLU A 119 12.89 -15.94 18.86
N ILE A 120 12.82 -14.66 18.51
CA ILE A 120 13.61 -14.03 17.45
C ILE A 120 15.10 -14.04 17.83
N LEU A 121 15.42 -13.61 19.04
CA LEU A 121 16.81 -13.54 19.55
C LEU A 121 17.44 -14.93 19.67
N ASN A 122 16.70 -15.94 20.13
CA ASN A 122 17.19 -17.32 20.25
C ASN A 122 17.61 -17.92 18.91
N VAL A 123 17.04 -17.49 17.80
CA VAL A 123 17.43 -17.89 16.44
C VAL A 123 18.47 -16.94 15.85
N GLY A 124 18.51 -15.69 16.31
CA GLY A 124 19.34 -14.63 15.76
C GLY A 124 18.83 -14.17 14.39
N VAL A 125 17.50 -14.07 14.23
CA VAL A 125 16.88 -13.66 12.97
C VAL A 125 17.22 -12.20 12.66
N ARG A 126 17.77 -11.96 11.48
CA ARG A 126 18.01 -10.63 10.93
C ARG A 126 17.26 -10.47 9.61
N GLY A 127 16.72 -9.29 9.38
CA GLY A 127 16.02 -8.93 8.15
C GLY A 127 16.71 -7.79 7.43
N ILE A 128 17.19 -8.01 6.22
CA ILE A 128 17.85 -6.99 5.41
C ILE A 128 17.01 -6.58 4.22
N PHE A 129 17.14 -5.31 3.83
CA PHE A 129 16.55 -4.78 2.60
C PHE A 129 17.62 -4.75 1.52
N ILE A 130 17.42 -5.52 0.44
CA ILE A 130 18.42 -5.69 -0.60
C ILE A 130 18.76 -4.37 -1.32
N GLY A 131 17.82 -3.43 -1.37
CA GLY A 131 18.03 -2.10 -1.93
C GLY A 131 19.00 -1.21 -1.15
N ASN A 132 19.36 -1.57 0.09
CA ASN A 132 20.42 -0.89 0.83
C ASN A 132 21.84 -1.27 0.37
N TYR A 133 21.96 -2.38 -0.36
CA TYR A 133 23.24 -2.94 -0.82
C TYR A 133 23.44 -2.80 -2.32
N PHE A 134 22.36 -2.73 -3.11
CA PHE A 134 22.39 -2.65 -4.55
C PHE A 134 21.57 -1.48 -5.05
N LYS A 135 22.02 -0.87 -6.16
CA LYS A 135 21.24 0.18 -6.82
C LYS A 135 19.85 -0.33 -7.19
N TRP A 136 18.83 0.37 -6.69
CA TRP A 136 17.45 0.02 -6.94
C TRP A 136 16.90 0.78 -8.16
N ASP A 137 16.67 0.05 -9.24
CA ASP A 137 16.11 0.58 -10.50
C ASP A 137 15.01 -0.34 -11.00
N PRO A 138 13.72 -0.02 -10.74
CA PRO A 138 12.60 -0.86 -11.13
C PRO A 138 12.50 -1.11 -12.64
N ASN A 139 12.90 -0.14 -13.48
CA ASN A 139 12.87 -0.32 -14.92
C ASN A 139 13.92 -1.34 -15.37
N TRP A 140 15.15 -1.19 -14.88
CA TRP A 140 16.22 -2.14 -15.16
C TRP A 140 15.91 -3.54 -14.64
N HIS A 141 15.40 -3.66 -13.39
CA HIS A 141 14.99 -4.95 -12.81
C HIS A 141 13.93 -5.62 -13.68
N THR A 142 12.91 -4.86 -14.11
CA THR A 142 11.83 -5.36 -14.97
C THR A 142 12.36 -5.90 -16.31
N GLU A 143 13.25 -5.18 -16.95
CA GLU A 143 13.87 -5.62 -18.21
C GLU A 143 14.73 -6.88 -18.01
N MET A 144 15.52 -6.91 -16.96
CA MET A 144 16.37 -8.04 -16.62
C MET A 144 15.55 -9.32 -16.36
N ILE A 145 14.52 -9.26 -15.53
CA ILE A 145 13.71 -10.44 -15.23
C ILE A 145 12.86 -10.88 -16.43
N SER A 146 12.41 -9.93 -17.26
CA SER A 146 11.69 -10.25 -18.49
C SER A 146 12.58 -11.01 -19.48
N LYS A 147 13.81 -10.53 -19.65
CA LYS A 147 14.78 -11.14 -20.58
C LYS A 147 15.31 -12.48 -20.07
N SER A 148 15.62 -12.59 -18.78
CA SER A 148 16.30 -13.77 -18.23
C SER A 148 15.35 -14.87 -17.79
N TYR A 149 14.13 -14.53 -17.40
CA TYR A 149 13.18 -15.47 -16.79
C TYR A 149 11.79 -15.47 -17.44
N GLY A 150 11.62 -14.71 -18.55
CA GLY A 150 10.35 -14.69 -19.29
C GLY A 150 9.20 -14.03 -18.52
N TRP A 151 9.51 -13.16 -17.53
CA TRP A 151 8.48 -12.39 -16.82
C TRP A 151 7.81 -11.42 -17.80
N LYS A 152 6.50 -11.24 -17.67
CA LYS A 152 5.71 -10.41 -18.59
C LYS A 152 5.09 -9.24 -17.84
N LYS A 153 5.18 -8.05 -18.44
CA LYS A 153 4.38 -6.89 -18.05
C LYS A 153 2.91 -7.18 -18.33
N ALA A 154 2.00 -6.44 -17.72
CA ALA A 154 0.58 -6.50 -18.07
C ALA A 154 0.35 -6.07 -19.53
N ASP A 155 -0.63 -6.67 -20.19
CA ASP A 155 -0.95 -6.34 -21.59
C ASP A 155 -1.49 -4.91 -21.74
N THR A 156 -2.15 -4.40 -20.69
CA THR A 156 -2.71 -3.05 -20.63
C THR A 156 -2.03 -2.22 -19.55
N LYS A 157 -2.04 -0.88 -19.72
CA LYS A 157 -1.61 0.04 -18.67
C LYS A 157 -2.60 0.02 -17.50
N PHE A 158 -2.09 0.27 -16.33
CA PHE A 158 -2.95 0.51 -15.15
C PHE A 158 -3.62 1.89 -15.29
N GLU A 159 -4.86 2.00 -14.80
CA GLU A 159 -5.64 3.23 -14.98
C GLU A 159 -5.07 4.42 -14.20
N ARG A 160 -4.34 4.17 -13.10
CA ARG A 160 -3.80 5.21 -12.21
C ARG A 160 -2.30 5.48 -12.41
N THR A 161 -1.71 4.99 -13.49
CA THR A 161 -0.31 5.25 -13.85
C THR A 161 -0.08 4.99 -15.33
N TYR A 162 0.98 5.58 -15.88
CA TYR A 162 1.39 5.35 -17.27
C TYR A 162 2.12 4.02 -17.49
N ARG A 163 2.45 3.30 -16.41
CA ARG A 163 3.14 2.00 -16.48
C ARG A 163 2.15 0.84 -16.63
N ASN A 164 2.65 -0.27 -17.12
CA ASN A 164 1.97 -1.56 -17.14
C ASN A 164 2.67 -2.62 -16.26
N PHE A 165 3.43 -2.15 -15.28
CA PHE A 165 4.07 -2.93 -14.22
C PHE A 165 4.23 -2.09 -12.97
N SER A 166 4.16 -2.71 -11.81
CA SER A 166 4.34 -2.07 -10.52
C SER A 166 4.60 -3.13 -9.44
N ASN A 167 4.90 -2.67 -8.23
CA ASN A 167 4.81 -3.50 -7.03
C ASN A 167 3.33 -3.66 -6.72
N LEU A 168 2.80 -4.86 -6.80
CA LEU A 168 1.39 -5.15 -6.60
C LEU A 168 1.26 -6.21 -5.51
N ASP A 169 0.45 -5.89 -4.50
CA ASP A 169 0.03 -6.88 -3.50
C ASP A 169 -1.10 -7.74 -4.07
N ASP A 170 -2.07 -7.09 -4.70
CA ASP A 170 -3.16 -7.73 -5.43
C ASP A 170 -3.53 -6.90 -6.67
N ARG A 171 -3.99 -7.58 -7.72
CA ARG A 171 -4.30 -6.92 -9.00
C ARG A 171 -5.42 -5.89 -8.89
N TYR A 172 -6.50 -6.21 -8.16
CA TYR A 172 -7.69 -5.38 -8.08
C TYR A 172 -7.69 -4.44 -6.87
N GLU A 173 -7.00 -4.80 -5.80
CA GLU A 173 -6.87 -3.95 -4.62
C GLU A 173 -6.02 -2.71 -4.87
N ASN A 174 -5.02 -2.79 -5.73
CA ASN A 174 -4.10 -1.68 -5.96
C ASN A 174 -4.76 -0.41 -6.49
N GLY A 175 -5.74 -0.51 -7.38
CA GLY A 175 -6.45 0.65 -7.88
C GLY A 175 -7.16 1.40 -6.75
N VAL A 176 -7.74 0.68 -5.80
CA VAL A 176 -8.41 1.24 -4.62
C VAL A 176 -7.40 1.78 -3.60
N HIS A 177 -6.36 1.01 -3.29
CA HIS A 177 -5.29 1.45 -2.38
C HIS A 177 -4.64 2.75 -2.87
N ASP A 178 -4.32 2.83 -4.16
CA ASP A 178 -3.73 4.02 -4.77
C ASP A 178 -4.70 5.20 -4.80
N LEU A 179 -6.02 4.95 -4.98
CA LEU A 179 -7.06 5.97 -4.87
C LEU A 179 -7.13 6.52 -3.44
N LEU A 180 -7.15 5.65 -2.44
CA LEU A 180 -7.18 6.05 -1.03
C LEU A 180 -5.91 6.82 -0.63
N LYS A 181 -4.76 6.44 -1.16
CA LYS A 181 -3.52 7.22 -1.01
C LYS A 181 -3.67 8.63 -1.55
N PHE A 182 -4.21 8.77 -2.77
CA PHE A 182 -4.46 10.08 -3.38
C PHE A 182 -5.45 10.90 -2.56
N ILE A 183 -6.53 10.30 -2.07
CA ILE A 183 -7.53 10.95 -1.22
C ILE A 183 -6.86 11.47 0.06
N LYS A 184 -6.07 10.66 0.75
CA LYS A 184 -5.42 11.05 2.02
C LYS A 184 -4.34 12.12 1.83
N PHE A 185 -3.43 11.91 0.88
CA PHE A 185 -2.19 12.68 0.79
C PHE A 185 -2.16 13.66 -0.38
N GLY A 186 -3.14 13.64 -1.28
CA GLY A 186 -3.22 14.50 -2.45
C GLY A 186 -2.26 14.14 -3.59
N TYR A 187 -1.60 12.99 -3.53
CA TYR A 187 -0.79 12.43 -4.62
C TYR A 187 -0.93 10.91 -4.66
N GLY A 188 -0.80 10.33 -5.82
CA GLY A 188 -1.04 8.90 -6.04
C GLY A 188 0.14 8.17 -6.68
N ARG A 189 -0.15 7.00 -7.20
CA ARG A 189 0.84 6.08 -7.80
C ARG A 189 1.59 6.69 -8.98
N CYS A 190 0.92 7.49 -9.81
CA CYS A 190 1.58 8.13 -10.94
C CYS A 190 2.65 9.12 -10.49
N SER A 191 2.39 9.89 -9.43
CA SER A 191 3.39 10.78 -8.82
C SER A 191 4.62 10.01 -8.31
N ASP A 192 4.44 8.84 -7.68
CA ASP A 192 5.55 8.00 -7.23
C ASP A 192 6.39 7.51 -8.41
N HIS A 193 5.73 6.96 -9.43
CA HIS A 193 6.42 6.46 -10.62
C HIS A 193 7.15 7.56 -11.38
N ALA A 194 6.50 8.71 -11.58
CA ALA A 194 7.12 9.86 -12.26
C ALA A 194 8.32 10.38 -11.46
N SER A 195 8.22 10.50 -10.14
CA SER A 195 9.33 10.90 -9.27
C SER A 195 10.53 9.95 -9.40
N LYS A 196 10.29 8.63 -9.38
CA LYS A 196 11.34 7.62 -9.57
C LYS A 196 11.99 7.73 -10.93
N ASP A 197 11.19 7.82 -12.00
CA ASP A 197 11.68 7.89 -13.38
C ASP A 197 12.43 9.21 -13.69
N ILE A 198 12.06 10.31 -13.05
CA ILE A 198 12.81 11.57 -13.14
C ILE A 198 14.18 11.41 -12.45
N ARG A 199 14.23 10.87 -11.24
CA ARG A 199 15.48 10.66 -10.49
C ARG A 199 16.45 9.72 -11.21
N THR A 200 15.93 8.74 -11.93
CA THR A 200 16.73 7.77 -12.69
C THR A 200 17.00 8.19 -14.14
N GLY A 201 16.45 9.35 -14.56
CA GLY A 201 16.71 9.91 -15.90
C GLY A 201 15.90 9.30 -17.04
N TYR A 202 14.88 8.47 -16.76
CA TYR A 202 14.02 7.88 -17.80
C TYR A 202 13.05 8.89 -18.41
N ILE A 203 12.59 9.86 -17.64
CA ILE A 203 11.75 10.96 -18.10
C ILE A 203 12.22 12.29 -17.51
N ASN A 204 11.88 13.41 -18.16
CA ASN A 204 12.07 14.73 -17.58
C ASN A 204 10.86 15.18 -16.75
N ARG A 205 11.04 16.28 -15.97
CA ARG A 205 9.98 16.80 -15.10
C ARG A 205 8.69 17.16 -15.84
N ASN A 206 8.78 17.78 -17.01
CA ASN A 206 7.60 18.18 -17.77
C ASN A 206 6.76 16.96 -18.18
N LYS A 207 7.42 15.91 -18.63
CA LYS A 207 6.73 14.64 -18.96
C LYS A 207 6.12 13.99 -17.72
N GLY A 208 6.79 14.06 -16.58
CA GLY A 208 6.23 13.61 -15.31
C GLY A 208 4.95 14.36 -14.94
N ILE A 209 4.92 15.68 -15.08
CA ILE A 209 3.74 16.54 -14.86
C ILE A 209 2.57 16.13 -15.79
N GLU A 210 2.84 15.94 -17.08
CA GLU A 210 1.81 15.47 -18.02
C GLU A 210 1.16 14.16 -17.57
N TYR A 211 1.98 13.18 -17.16
CA TYR A 211 1.49 11.90 -16.66
C TYR A 211 0.67 12.05 -15.37
N VAL A 212 1.14 12.83 -14.41
CA VAL A 212 0.42 13.06 -13.15
C VAL A 212 -0.94 13.74 -13.40
N LYS A 213 -1.00 14.73 -14.28
CA LYS A 213 -2.27 15.37 -14.73
C LYS A 213 -3.25 14.35 -15.30
N GLN A 214 -2.76 13.36 -16.03
CA GLN A 214 -3.59 12.37 -16.72
C GLN A 214 -4.08 11.24 -15.80
N TYR A 215 -3.25 10.78 -14.85
CA TYR A 215 -3.46 9.50 -14.19
C TYR A 215 -3.72 9.57 -12.69
N ASP A 216 -3.18 10.55 -11.97
CA ASP A 216 -3.11 10.48 -10.51
C ASP A 216 -4.47 10.57 -9.81
N HIS A 217 -5.41 11.26 -10.42
CA HIS A 217 -6.75 11.49 -9.89
C HIS A 217 -7.81 10.49 -10.37
N VAL A 218 -7.47 9.59 -11.28
CA VAL A 218 -8.43 8.68 -11.92
C VAL A 218 -9.07 7.75 -10.89
N VAL A 219 -10.37 7.61 -10.92
CA VAL A 219 -11.10 6.56 -10.21
C VAL A 219 -11.02 5.30 -11.06
N SER A 220 -10.26 4.31 -10.59
CA SER A 220 -10.05 3.05 -11.31
C SER A 220 -11.29 2.18 -11.30
N SER A 221 -11.49 1.40 -12.37
CA SER A 221 -12.51 0.34 -12.42
C SER A 221 -12.35 -0.71 -11.32
N ASP A 222 -11.14 -0.85 -10.76
CA ASP A 222 -10.86 -1.72 -9.61
C ASP A 222 -11.73 -1.37 -8.39
N LEU A 223 -12.15 -0.10 -8.25
CA LEU A 223 -13.07 0.30 -7.19
C LEU A 223 -14.36 -0.52 -7.20
N TYR A 224 -14.96 -0.70 -8.37
CA TYR A 224 -16.23 -1.44 -8.47
C TYR A 224 -16.07 -2.93 -8.21
N HIS A 225 -14.93 -3.52 -8.59
CA HIS A 225 -14.58 -4.89 -8.23
C HIS A 225 -14.40 -5.07 -6.73
N TRP A 226 -13.73 -4.11 -6.08
CA TRP A 226 -13.53 -4.13 -4.64
C TRP A 226 -14.84 -3.92 -3.88
N LEU A 227 -15.69 -2.98 -4.30
CA LEU A 227 -17.01 -2.75 -3.71
C LEU A 227 -17.88 -4.01 -3.74
N ASP A 228 -17.89 -4.72 -4.86
CA ASP A 228 -18.59 -5.99 -5.00
C ASP A 228 -17.97 -7.06 -4.07
N TYR A 229 -16.65 -7.17 -4.07
CA TYR A 229 -15.91 -8.12 -3.22
C TYR A 229 -16.23 -7.94 -1.74
N VAL A 230 -16.28 -6.71 -1.24
CA VAL A 230 -16.56 -6.42 0.17
C VAL A 230 -18.04 -6.17 0.48
N ASN A 231 -18.91 -6.22 -0.53
CA ASN A 231 -20.33 -5.93 -0.43
C ASN A 231 -20.61 -4.54 0.21
N MET A 232 -20.02 -3.50 -0.37
CA MET A 232 -20.17 -2.10 0.05
C MET A 232 -20.77 -1.26 -1.09
N LYS A 233 -21.62 -0.31 -0.76
CA LYS A 233 -22.17 0.64 -1.75
C LYS A 233 -21.17 1.76 -2.04
N GLU A 234 -21.24 2.30 -3.26
CA GLU A 234 -20.35 3.39 -3.68
C GLU A 234 -20.53 4.64 -2.80
N ASP A 235 -21.75 5.01 -2.46
CA ASP A 235 -22.04 6.16 -1.59
C ASP A 235 -21.44 5.95 -0.18
N GLU A 236 -21.51 4.73 0.36
CA GLU A 236 -20.87 4.38 1.64
C GLU A 236 -19.34 4.53 1.54
N PHE A 237 -18.76 4.06 0.43
CA PHE A 237 -17.32 4.20 0.21
C PHE A 237 -16.90 5.67 0.22
N TRP A 238 -17.52 6.52 -0.59
CA TRP A 238 -17.15 7.92 -0.69
C TRP A 238 -17.37 8.69 0.60
N SER A 239 -18.46 8.42 1.32
CA SER A 239 -18.73 9.06 2.61
C SER A 239 -17.65 8.76 3.65
N ILE A 240 -17.10 7.55 3.62
CA ILE A 240 -16.00 7.14 4.50
C ILE A 240 -14.66 7.70 3.99
N ALA A 241 -14.35 7.49 2.71
CA ALA A 241 -13.08 7.90 2.11
C ALA A 241 -12.81 9.40 2.27
N ASP A 242 -13.84 10.23 2.08
CA ASP A 242 -13.72 11.68 2.20
C ASP A 242 -13.43 12.14 3.63
N THR A 243 -13.73 11.35 4.67
CA THR A 243 -13.35 11.68 6.06
C THR A 243 -11.84 11.65 6.29
N PHE A 244 -11.10 10.96 5.44
CA PHE A 244 -9.64 10.81 5.51
C PHE A 244 -8.86 11.86 4.72
N ARG A 245 -9.53 12.78 4.02
CA ARG A 245 -8.83 13.90 3.38
C ARG A 245 -8.20 14.80 4.43
N ASP A 246 -6.96 15.21 4.23
CA ASP A 246 -6.30 16.15 5.13
C ASP A 246 -6.71 17.59 4.78
N PRO A 247 -7.30 18.37 5.71
CA PRO A 247 -7.68 19.76 5.49
C PRO A 247 -6.50 20.70 5.14
N LYS A 248 -5.27 20.29 5.39
CA LYS A 248 -4.07 21.03 4.95
C LYS A 248 -3.79 20.87 3.46
N VAL A 249 -4.34 19.84 2.86
CA VAL A 249 -4.15 19.48 1.43
C VAL A 249 -5.38 19.81 0.62
N TRP A 250 -6.56 19.53 1.17
CA TRP A 250 -7.83 19.60 0.47
C TRP A 250 -8.73 20.70 1.02
N TRP A 251 -9.53 21.31 0.15
CA TRP A 251 -10.64 22.19 0.53
C TRP A 251 -11.86 21.96 -0.35
N ILE A 252 -13.00 22.50 0.10
CA ILE A 252 -14.27 22.40 -0.61
C ILE A 252 -14.70 23.78 -1.11
N GLU A 253 -15.04 23.85 -2.38
CA GLU A 253 -15.66 24.99 -3.01
C GLU A 253 -16.74 24.50 -3.96
N ASN A 254 -17.92 25.13 -3.93
CA ASN A 254 -19.07 24.75 -4.78
C ASN A 254 -19.39 23.23 -4.75
N ASN A 255 -19.33 22.61 -3.59
CA ASN A 255 -19.53 21.16 -3.37
C ASN A 255 -18.56 20.25 -4.12
N LYS A 256 -17.38 20.73 -4.47
CA LYS A 256 -16.31 19.94 -5.08
C LYS A 256 -15.04 20.00 -4.25
N TRP A 257 -14.26 18.95 -4.33
CA TRP A 257 -12.94 18.87 -3.74
C TRP A 257 -11.91 19.53 -4.63
N TYR A 258 -11.11 20.40 -4.02
CA TYR A 258 -9.95 21.05 -4.62
C TYR A 258 -8.71 20.78 -3.81
N LYS A 259 -7.56 20.84 -4.46
CA LYS A 259 -6.23 20.86 -3.85
C LYS A 259 -5.27 21.59 -4.79
N ASP A 260 -4.16 22.09 -4.25
CA ASP A 260 -3.04 22.48 -5.09
C ASP A 260 -2.37 21.22 -5.65
N ASN A 261 -2.03 21.26 -6.91
CA ASN A 261 -1.23 20.22 -7.50
C ASN A 261 0.26 20.42 -7.18
N ILE A 262 1.11 19.46 -7.58
CA ILE A 262 2.55 19.51 -7.29
C ILE A 262 3.31 20.64 -7.99
N TRP A 263 2.68 21.39 -8.89
CA TRP A 263 3.24 22.58 -9.56
C TRP A 263 2.56 23.89 -9.10
N GLY A 264 1.67 23.83 -8.11
CA GLY A 264 1.13 25.01 -7.42
C GLY A 264 -0.16 25.60 -8.00
N GLU A 265 -0.83 24.93 -8.94
CA GLU A 265 -2.11 25.37 -9.51
C GLU A 265 -3.29 24.66 -8.82
N PRO A 266 -4.41 25.35 -8.51
CA PRO A 266 -5.61 24.70 -8.01
C PRO A 266 -6.18 23.66 -9.00
N SER A 267 -6.71 22.56 -8.48
CA SER A 267 -7.27 21.49 -9.29
C SER A 267 -8.57 20.96 -8.67
N ASP A 268 -9.54 20.62 -9.51
CA ASP A 268 -10.79 19.99 -9.13
C ASP A 268 -10.65 18.46 -9.26
N TYR A 269 -10.82 17.72 -8.15
CA TYR A 269 -10.53 16.28 -8.10
C TYR A 269 -11.68 15.41 -7.61
N GLY A 270 -12.88 15.93 -7.47
CA GLY A 270 -13.90 14.99 -7.13
C GLY A 270 -15.20 15.55 -6.53
N ASN A 271 -16.02 14.62 -6.07
CA ASN A 271 -17.32 14.90 -5.49
C ASN A 271 -17.24 15.00 -3.96
N VAL A 272 -18.25 15.63 -3.38
CA VAL A 272 -18.38 15.81 -1.93
C VAL A 272 -19.56 14.98 -1.45
N TYR A 273 -19.27 14.03 -0.56
CA TYR A 273 -20.28 13.18 0.09
C TYR A 273 -20.42 13.48 1.58
N LEU A 274 -19.58 14.34 2.15
CA LEU A 274 -19.62 14.70 3.56
C LEU A 274 -20.87 15.54 3.89
N ASP A 275 -21.36 15.36 5.10
CA ASP A 275 -22.38 16.24 5.67
C ASP A 275 -21.85 17.67 5.90
N ILE A 276 -22.79 18.61 6.19
CA ILE A 276 -22.45 20.03 6.30
C ILE A 276 -21.45 20.33 7.44
N GLU A 277 -21.53 19.58 8.55
CA GLU A 277 -20.64 19.80 9.70
C GLU A 277 -19.21 19.36 9.39
N ASN A 278 -19.06 18.25 8.69
CA ASN A 278 -17.76 17.77 8.25
C ASN A 278 -17.19 18.65 7.12
N LYS A 279 -18.02 19.15 6.21
CA LYS A 279 -17.60 20.07 5.14
C LYS A 279 -16.93 21.32 5.68
N LYS A 280 -17.39 21.87 6.80
CA LYS A 280 -16.82 23.09 7.43
C LYS A 280 -15.33 22.97 7.73
N LYS A 281 -14.80 21.77 7.95
CA LYS A 281 -13.36 21.54 8.19
C LYS A 281 -12.51 21.80 6.95
N TYR A 282 -13.09 21.78 5.76
CA TYR A 282 -12.41 21.81 4.47
C TYR A 282 -12.71 23.06 3.65
N ILE A 283 -13.51 23.98 4.14
CA ILE A 283 -13.78 25.24 3.47
C ILE A 283 -12.61 26.21 3.75
N ARG A 284 -12.02 26.74 2.68
CA ARG A 284 -10.95 27.76 2.75
C ARG A 284 -11.49 29.11 3.16
#